data_3dbff702e28ec8170bc05a3274690957
#
_entry.id   3dbff702e28ec8170bc05a3274690957
#
_cell.length_a   1.000
_cell.length_b   1.000
_cell.length_c   1.000
_cell.angle_alpha   90.00
_cell.angle_beta   90.00
_cell.angle_gamma   90.00
#
_symmetry.space_group_name_H-M   'P 1'
#
loop_
_entity.id
_entity.type
_entity.pdbx_description
1 polymer ?
#
loop_
_entity_poly.entity_id
_entity_poly.type
_entity_poly.pdbx_seq_one_letter_code
_entity_poly.pdbx_strand_id
1 'polypeptide(L)'
;MRIQTLNRDYEILRMAESGERMDVLIARDEKHPEEGKCMLVILKQETDIHRFLPFLAAQQENDPFDDFMGYFPRDGRLYIVFRFSDLMPLRERLSQDTGFEERIMIAGNILKRLVFLHLPAYFQYEVLGEGNILAAENDDIRFSYVFHEPD
;
A
#
# COMPACT_ATOMS: atom_id res chain seq x y z
N MET A 1 3.65 3.05 -21.27
CA MET A 1 3.39 1.62 -21.06
C MET A 1 1.99 1.44 -20.51
N ARG A 2 1.31 0.42 -20.94
CA ARG A 2 -0.05 0.09 -20.49
C ARG A 2 -0.12 -1.35 -19.99
N ILE A 3 -0.92 -1.60 -18.97
CA ILE A 3 -1.21 -2.93 -18.46
C ILE A 3 -2.72 -3.12 -18.55
N GLN A 4 -3.15 -4.07 -19.39
CA GLN A 4 -4.54 -4.35 -19.61
C GLN A 4 -4.95 -5.65 -18.93
N THR A 5 -6.09 -5.61 -18.25
CA THR A 5 -6.81 -6.77 -17.74
C THR A 5 -8.19 -6.82 -18.37
N LEU A 6 -8.99 -7.82 -18.02
CA LEU A 6 -10.35 -7.95 -18.56
C LEU A 6 -11.21 -6.69 -18.33
N ASN A 7 -11.10 -6.10 -17.13
CA ASN A 7 -11.94 -4.99 -16.68
C ASN A 7 -11.20 -3.67 -16.49
N ARG A 8 -9.88 -3.65 -16.62
CA ARG A 8 -9.03 -2.50 -16.30
C ARG A 8 -8.03 -2.23 -17.43
N ASP A 9 -7.70 -0.97 -17.60
CA ASP A 9 -6.68 -0.52 -18.56
C ASP A 9 -5.81 0.52 -17.86
N TYR A 10 -4.69 0.06 -17.31
CA TYR A 10 -3.78 0.92 -16.54
C TYR A 10 -2.77 1.61 -17.44
N GLU A 11 -2.82 2.93 -17.49
CA GLU A 11 -1.75 3.75 -18.04
C GLU A 11 -0.71 4.01 -16.97
N ILE A 12 0.53 3.59 -17.21
CA ILE A 12 1.61 3.77 -16.25
C ILE A 12 2.14 5.19 -16.34
N LEU A 13 2.00 5.95 -15.24
CA LEU A 13 2.44 7.33 -15.17
C LEU A 13 3.91 7.45 -14.78
N ARG A 14 4.38 6.63 -13.84
CA ARG A 14 5.77 6.57 -13.43
C ARG A 14 6.08 5.31 -12.66
N MET A 15 7.36 4.95 -12.60
CA MET A 15 7.86 3.92 -11.70
C MET A 15 8.32 4.59 -10.41
N ALA A 16 7.67 4.25 -9.28
CA ALA A 16 8.02 4.83 -7.99
C ALA A 16 9.20 4.10 -7.34
N GLU A 17 9.26 2.78 -7.52
CA GLU A 17 10.31 1.95 -6.93
C GLU A 17 10.55 0.72 -7.82
N SER A 18 11.80 0.24 -7.86
CA SER A 18 12.14 -1.00 -8.57
C SER A 18 13.25 -1.72 -7.81
N GLY A 19 13.01 -2.99 -7.51
CA GLY A 19 13.95 -3.82 -6.76
C GLY A 19 13.85 -5.29 -7.18
N GLU A 20 14.59 -6.15 -6.50
CA GLU A 20 14.57 -7.58 -6.77
C GLU A 20 13.27 -8.26 -6.30
N ARG A 21 12.70 -7.77 -5.20
CA ARG A 21 11.47 -8.33 -4.62
C ARG A 21 10.22 -7.75 -5.26
N MET A 22 10.21 -6.46 -5.55
CA MET A 22 9.02 -5.80 -6.08
C MET A 22 9.35 -4.59 -6.94
N ASP A 23 8.39 -4.24 -7.78
CA ASP A 23 8.29 -2.95 -8.43
C ASP A 23 7.05 -2.22 -7.91
N VAL A 24 7.10 -0.91 -7.87
CA VAL A 24 5.94 -0.06 -7.53
C VAL A 24 5.72 0.93 -8.66
N LEU A 25 4.56 0.87 -9.26
CA LEU A 25 4.15 1.75 -10.35
C LEU A 25 2.99 2.63 -9.91
N ILE A 26 3.01 3.88 -10.32
CA ILE A 26 1.86 4.77 -10.20
C ILE A 26 1.17 4.82 -11.55
N ALA A 27 -0.14 4.58 -11.55
CA ALA A 27 -0.92 4.41 -12.75
C ALA A 27 -2.28 5.08 -12.64
N ARG A 28 -2.98 5.14 -13.75
CA ARG A 28 -4.38 5.55 -13.83
C ARG A 28 -5.15 4.53 -14.66
N ASP A 29 -6.31 4.13 -14.16
CA ASP A 29 -7.18 3.27 -14.93
C ASP A 29 -7.99 4.12 -15.92
N GLU A 30 -7.73 3.96 -17.20
CA GLU A 30 -8.40 4.68 -18.27
C GLU A 30 -9.89 4.37 -18.40
N LYS A 31 -10.31 3.19 -17.93
CA LYS A 31 -11.72 2.79 -17.91
C LYS A 31 -12.48 3.34 -16.71
N HIS A 32 -11.79 3.75 -15.67
CA HIS A 32 -12.36 4.26 -14.42
C HIS A 32 -11.64 5.54 -13.97
N PRO A 33 -11.67 6.60 -14.79
CA PRO A 33 -10.93 7.83 -14.49
C PRO A 33 -11.37 8.52 -13.19
N GLU A 34 -12.60 8.28 -12.75
CA GLU A 34 -13.16 8.81 -11.50
C GLU A 34 -12.47 8.27 -10.25
N GLU A 35 -11.83 7.12 -10.33
CA GLU A 35 -11.09 6.53 -9.20
C GLU A 35 -9.75 7.24 -8.92
N GLY A 36 -9.28 8.08 -9.86
CA GLY A 36 -8.02 8.79 -9.74
C GLY A 36 -6.80 7.89 -9.96
N LYS A 37 -5.70 8.23 -9.31
CA LYS A 37 -4.46 7.45 -9.43
C LYS A 37 -4.52 6.20 -8.56
N CYS A 38 -3.84 5.15 -9.00
CA CYS A 38 -3.64 3.93 -8.23
C CYS A 38 -2.16 3.58 -8.14
N MET A 39 -1.84 2.72 -7.20
CA MET A 39 -0.50 2.19 -6.99
C MET A 39 -0.53 0.70 -7.28
N LEU A 40 0.33 0.26 -8.21
CA LEU A 40 0.51 -1.16 -8.51
C LEU A 40 1.77 -1.65 -7.81
N VAL A 41 1.59 -2.54 -6.85
CA VAL A 41 2.70 -3.24 -6.20
C VAL A 41 2.87 -4.58 -6.88
N ILE A 42 4.01 -4.82 -7.50
CA ILE A 42 4.28 -6.00 -8.30
C ILE A 42 5.27 -6.89 -7.56
N LEU A 43 4.77 -8.00 -7.01
CA LEU A 43 5.61 -8.99 -6.35
C LEU A 43 6.27 -9.88 -7.39
N LYS A 44 7.60 -10.00 -7.32
CA LYS A 44 8.41 -10.74 -8.29
C LYS A 44 8.86 -12.11 -7.78
N GLN A 45 8.90 -12.28 -6.45
CA GLN A 45 9.40 -13.50 -5.82
C GLN A 45 8.27 -14.44 -5.47
N GLU A 46 8.40 -15.71 -5.85
CA GLU A 46 7.41 -16.74 -5.58
C GLU A 46 7.10 -16.89 -4.10
N THR A 47 8.11 -16.75 -3.24
CA THR A 47 7.96 -16.81 -1.79
C THR A 47 7.02 -15.72 -1.27
N ASP A 48 7.20 -14.49 -1.74
CA ASP A 48 6.34 -13.37 -1.36
C ASP A 48 4.91 -13.58 -1.89
N ILE A 49 4.77 -14.03 -3.13
CA ILE A 49 3.47 -14.30 -3.74
C ILE A 49 2.69 -15.33 -2.91
N HIS A 50 3.34 -16.43 -2.51
CA HIS A 50 2.70 -17.48 -1.72
C HIS A 50 2.26 -16.99 -0.33
N ARG A 51 2.95 -16.04 0.26
CA ARG A 51 2.57 -15.45 1.56
C ARG A 51 1.38 -14.51 1.43
N PHE A 52 1.36 -13.70 0.38
CA PHE A 52 0.36 -12.65 0.20
C PHE A 52 -0.97 -13.17 -0.34
N LEU A 53 -0.91 -14.12 -1.24
CA LEU A 53 -2.09 -14.55 -1.99
C LEU A 53 -3.26 -15.01 -1.10
N PRO A 54 -3.06 -15.87 -0.07
CA PRO A 54 -4.16 -16.27 0.80
C PRO A 54 -4.77 -15.11 1.58
N PHE A 55 -3.95 -14.16 2.01
CA PHE A 55 -4.42 -12.97 2.72
C PHE A 55 -5.25 -12.07 1.81
N LEU A 56 -4.77 -11.82 0.59
CA LEU A 56 -5.48 -10.99 -0.39
C LEU A 56 -6.81 -11.63 -0.82
N ALA A 57 -6.83 -12.94 -1.00
CA ALA A 57 -8.06 -13.66 -1.32
C ALA A 57 -9.10 -13.52 -0.21
N ALA A 58 -8.70 -13.64 1.04
CA ALA A 58 -9.59 -13.43 2.19
C ALA A 58 -10.13 -12.01 2.26
N GLN A 59 -9.34 -11.01 1.88
CA GLN A 59 -9.78 -9.61 1.87
C GLN A 59 -10.79 -9.31 0.78
N GLN A 60 -10.78 -10.03 -0.34
CA GLN A 60 -11.79 -9.85 -1.39
C GLN A 60 -13.17 -10.34 -0.99
N GLU A 61 -13.26 -11.32 -0.11
CA GLU A 61 -14.52 -11.84 0.39
C GLU A 61 -15.11 -10.99 1.53
N ASN A 62 -14.27 -10.17 2.17
CA ASN A 62 -14.63 -9.30 3.29
C ASN A 62 -14.48 -7.82 2.89
N ASP A 63 -14.67 -6.91 3.84
CA ASP A 63 -14.37 -5.50 3.62
C ASP A 63 -12.88 -5.34 3.32
N PRO A 64 -12.53 -4.63 2.25
CA PRO A 64 -11.13 -4.47 1.90
C PRO A 64 -10.36 -3.70 2.98
N PHE A 65 -9.13 -4.13 3.22
CA PHE A 65 -8.22 -3.37 4.06
C PHE A 65 -7.78 -2.09 3.34
N ASP A 66 -7.07 -1.22 4.06
CA ASP A 66 -6.71 0.14 3.64
C ASP A 66 -6.40 0.29 2.15
N ASP A 67 -7.23 1.09 1.45
CA ASP A 67 -7.04 1.47 0.05
C ASP A 67 -6.87 0.32 -0.95
N PHE A 68 -7.12 -0.91 -0.53
CA PHE A 68 -7.00 -2.09 -1.40
C PHE A 68 -8.13 -2.11 -2.43
N MET A 69 -7.76 -2.28 -3.71
CA MET A 69 -8.71 -2.31 -4.82
C MET A 69 -8.83 -3.69 -5.47
N GLY A 70 -7.83 -4.52 -5.34
CA GLY A 70 -7.83 -5.85 -5.94
C GLY A 70 -6.43 -6.35 -6.27
N TYR A 71 -6.37 -7.52 -6.87
CA TYR A 71 -5.12 -8.11 -7.31
C TYR A 71 -5.33 -8.98 -8.55
N PHE A 72 -4.26 -9.20 -9.31
CA PHE A 72 -4.31 -10.12 -10.45
C PHE A 72 -2.92 -10.69 -10.73
N PRO A 73 -2.84 -11.96 -11.18
CA PRO A 73 -1.58 -12.54 -11.64
C PRO A 73 -1.31 -12.15 -13.10
N ARG A 74 -0.04 -11.99 -13.45
CA ARG A 74 0.39 -11.75 -14.83
C ARG A 74 1.87 -12.10 -14.97
N ASP A 75 2.22 -12.91 -15.96
CA ASP A 75 3.60 -13.25 -16.31
C ASP A 75 4.43 -13.76 -15.11
N GLY A 76 3.84 -14.62 -14.27
CA GLY A 76 4.50 -15.19 -13.10
C GLY A 76 4.69 -14.22 -11.94
N ARG A 77 4.07 -13.04 -11.99
CA ARG A 77 4.12 -12.01 -10.96
C ARG A 77 2.74 -11.77 -10.39
N LEU A 78 2.68 -11.20 -9.20
CA LEU A 78 1.42 -10.80 -8.56
C LEU A 78 1.35 -9.28 -8.51
N TYR A 79 0.30 -8.73 -9.14
CA TYR A 79 0.00 -7.31 -9.15
C TYR A 79 -1.05 -7.03 -8.08
N ILE A 80 -0.73 -6.16 -7.12
CA ILE A 80 -1.65 -5.73 -6.07
C ILE A 80 -1.98 -4.27 -6.32
N VAL A 81 -3.26 -3.94 -6.35
CA VAL A 81 -3.73 -2.61 -6.67
C VAL A 81 -4.23 -1.91 -5.42
N PHE A 82 -3.66 -0.74 -5.14
CA PHE A 82 -4.09 0.15 -4.07
C PHE A 82 -4.51 1.49 -4.66
N ARG A 83 -5.43 2.18 -3.99
CA ARG A 83 -5.69 3.58 -4.28
C ARG A 83 -4.45 4.38 -3.88
N PHE A 84 -3.99 5.25 -4.76
CA PHE A 84 -2.86 6.12 -4.46
C PHE A 84 -3.35 7.37 -3.74
N SER A 85 -2.79 7.64 -2.57
CA SER A 85 -3.01 8.87 -1.83
C SER A 85 -1.67 9.56 -1.62
N ASP A 86 -1.61 10.84 -2.00
CA ASP A 86 -0.41 11.65 -1.81
C ASP A 86 -0.37 12.20 -0.39
N LEU A 87 -0.24 11.29 0.57
CA LEU A 87 -0.19 11.61 2.00
C LEU A 87 1.24 11.81 2.47
N MET A 88 1.37 12.55 3.58
CA MET A 88 2.66 12.87 4.16
C MET A 88 3.25 11.65 4.87
N PRO A 89 4.52 11.26 4.60
CA PRO A 89 5.19 10.23 5.39
C PRO A 89 5.27 10.64 6.86
N LEU A 90 5.18 9.66 7.76
CA LEU A 90 5.22 9.89 9.20
C LEU A 90 6.47 10.68 9.63
N ARG A 91 7.64 10.34 9.07
CA ARG A 91 8.89 11.05 9.36
C ARG A 91 8.76 12.56 9.09
N GLU A 92 8.17 12.92 7.95
CA GLU A 92 7.96 14.31 7.58
C GLU A 92 6.98 15.00 8.53
N ARG A 93 5.89 14.31 8.89
CA ARG A 93 4.92 14.83 9.87
C ARG A 93 5.56 15.08 11.22
N LEU A 94 6.41 14.18 11.70
CA LEU A 94 7.10 14.32 12.99
C LEU A 94 8.23 15.36 12.97
N SER A 95 8.74 15.73 11.80
CA SER A 95 9.74 16.80 11.65
C SER A 95 9.14 18.20 11.75
N GLN A 96 7.82 18.32 11.61
CA GLN A 96 7.11 19.56 11.88
C GLN A 96 7.08 19.82 13.37
N ASP A 97 6.71 21.04 13.77
CA ASP A 97 6.62 21.41 15.19
C ASP A 97 5.52 20.58 15.87
N THR A 98 5.92 19.47 16.47
CA THR A 98 5.02 18.46 17.03
C THR A 98 5.27 18.33 18.53
N GLY A 99 4.28 18.69 19.35
CA GLY A 99 4.33 18.56 20.79
C GLY A 99 4.22 17.11 21.26
N PHE A 100 4.49 16.90 22.54
CA PHE A 100 4.44 15.57 23.17
C PHE A 100 3.03 14.94 23.07
N GLU A 101 1.99 15.71 23.32
CA GLU A 101 0.59 15.23 23.25
C GLU A 101 0.22 14.82 21.83
N GLU A 102 0.65 15.57 20.82
CA GLU A 102 0.41 15.22 19.42
C GLU A 102 1.11 13.92 19.04
N ARG A 103 2.33 13.71 19.51
CA ARG A 103 3.10 12.46 19.26
C ARG A 103 2.41 11.25 19.88
N ILE A 104 1.88 11.38 21.10
CA ILE A 104 1.10 10.32 21.75
C ILE A 104 -0.18 10.03 20.96
N MET A 105 -0.88 11.06 20.49
CA MET A 105 -2.09 10.91 19.70
C MET A 105 -1.79 10.16 18.38
N ILE A 106 -0.72 10.53 17.70
CA ILE A 106 -0.29 9.87 16.47
C ILE A 106 0.03 8.39 16.73
N ALA A 107 0.80 8.09 17.78
CA ALA A 107 1.11 6.72 18.18
C ALA A 107 -0.16 5.91 18.47
N GLY A 108 -1.11 6.50 19.19
CA GLY A 108 -2.41 5.90 19.45
C GLY A 108 -3.20 5.61 18.17
N ASN A 109 -3.17 6.52 17.21
CA ASN A 109 -3.84 6.34 15.92
C ASN A 109 -3.22 5.21 15.10
N ILE A 110 -1.89 5.06 15.13
CA ILE A 110 -1.19 3.94 14.50
C ILE A 110 -1.68 2.61 15.08
N LEU A 111 -1.72 2.49 16.41
CA LEU A 111 -2.18 1.28 17.08
C LEU A 111 -3.64 0.97 16.79
N LYS A 112 -4.51 1.97 16.80
CA LYS A 112 -5.93 1.81 16.43
C LYS A 112 -6.08 1.28 15.02
N ARG A 113 -5.28 1.79 14.08
CA ARG A 113 -5.35 1.35 12.68
C ARG A 113 -4.88 -0.09 12.51
N LEU A 114 -3.82 -0.49 13.19
CA LEU A 114 -3.35 -1.88 13.20
C LEU A 114 -4.40 -2.84 13.72
N VAL A 115 -5.07 -2.48 14.82
CA VAL A 115 -6.13 -3.31 15.41
C VAL A 115 -7.33 -3.40 14.47
N PHE A 116 -7.71 -2.29 13.84
CA PHE A 116 -8.85 -2.24 12.91
C PHE A 116 -8.64 -3.17 11.70
N LEU A 117 -7.42 -3.19 11.16
CA LEU A 117 -7.13 -3.95 9.95
C LEU A 117 -6.97 -5.46 10.17
N HIS A 118 -6.75 -5.91 11.40
CA HIS A 118 -6.54 -7.33 11.74
C HIS A 118 -5.47 -8.01 10.88
N LEU A 119 -4.38 -7.31 10.60
CA LEU A 119 -3.32 -7.83 9.76
C LEU A 119 -2.59 -9.01 10.42
N PRO A 120 -2.22 -10.06 9.68
CA PRO A 120 -1.31 -11.08 10.18
C PRO A 120 0.02 -10.49 10.65
N ALA A 121 0.69 -11.15 11.60
CA ALA A 121 1.91 -10.65 12.22
C ALA A 121 2.99 -10.27 11.20
N TYR A 122 3.14 -11.02 10.13
CA TYR A 122 4.08 -10.74 9.05
C TYR A 122 3.81 -9.36 8.42
N PHE A 123 2.54 -9.08 8.10
CA PHE A 123 2.16 -7.80 7.51
C PHE A 123 2.26 -6.65 8.51
N GLN A 124 1.94 -6.89 9.78
CA GLN A 124 2.12 -5.88 10.82
C GLN A 124 3.56 -5.40 10.89
N TYR A 125 4.50 -6.33 10.81
CA TYR A 125 5.92 -6.03 10.80
C TYR A 125 6.30 -5.14 9.61
N GLU A 126 5.83 -5.49 8.42
CA GLU A 126 6.16 -4.76 7.18
C GLU A 126 5.53 -3.35 7.16
N VAL A 127 4.26 -3.21 7.56
CA VAL A 127 3.59 -1.89 7.54
C VAL A 127 4.13 -0.92 8.59
N LEU A 128 4.78 -1.42 9.64
CA LEU A 128 5.47 -0.59 10.62
C LEU A 128 6.87 -0.18 10.17
N GLY A 129 7.31 -0.65 9.01
CA GLY A 129 8.58 -0.25 8.42
C GLY A 129 8.62 1.23 8.08
N GLU A 130 9.82 1.77 8.06
CA GLU A 130 10.04 3.18 7.70
C GLU A 130 9.50 3.46 6.29
N GLY A 131 8.74 4.54 6.15
CA GLY A 131 8.15 4.94 4.88
C GLY A 131 6.78 4.33 4.60
N ASN A 132 6.33 3.34 5.35
CA ASN A 132 5.03 2.71 5.14
C ASN A 132 3.90 3.33 5.98
N ILE A 133 4.21 4.22 6.92
CA ILE A 133 3.23 4.90 7.73
C ILE A 133 3.02 6.32 7.18
N LEU A 134 1.79 6.61 6.80
CA LEU A 134 1.40 7.88 6.21
C LEU A 134 0.40 8.60 7.12
N ALA A 135 0.52 9.91 7.19
CA ALA A 135 -0.37 10.77 7.98
C ALA A 135 -1.18 11.69 7.08
N ALA A 136 -2.48 11.74 7.31
CA ALA A 136 -3.39 12.71 6.70
C ALA A 136 -3.41 14.02 7.52
N GLU A 137 -4.10 15.05 7.03
CA GLU A 137 -4.16 16.38 7.66
C GLU A 137 -4.66 16.35 9.11
N ASN A 138 -5.56 15.43 9.43
CA ASN A 138 -6.13 15.26 10.76
C ASN A 138 -5.38 14.23 11.62
N ASP A 139 -4.16 13.87 11.24
CA ASP A 139 -3.35 12.81 11.84
C ASP A 139 -4.01 11.42 11.81
N ASP A 140 -4.97 11.23 10.91
CA ASP A 140 -5.46 9.89 10.57
C ASP A 140 -4.34 9.11 9.88
N ILE A 141 -4.26 7.80 10.17
CA ILE A 141 -3.14 6.98 9.72
C ILE A 141 -3.59 6.09 8.57
N ARG A 142 -2.74 6.03 7.53
CA ARG A 142 -2.83 5.08 6.44
C ARG A 142 -1.52 4.32 6.31
N PHE A 143 -1.60 3.08 5.89
CA PHE A 143 -0.40 2.29 5.62
C PHE A 143 -0.17 2.15 4.12
N SER A 144 1.09 2.27 3.73
CA SER A 144 1.55 1.87 2.41
C SER A 144 2.07 0.43 2.50
N TYR A 145 1.78 -0.38 1.50
CA TYR A 145 2.15 -1.79 1.49
C TYR A 145 3.36 -2.03 0.58
N VAL A 146 4.33 -1.16 0.68
CA VAL A 146 5.60 -1.27 -0.04
C VAL A 146 6.62 -1.94 0.87
N PHE A 147 7.15 -3.07 0.43
CA PHE A 147 8.14 -3.83 1.19
C PHE A 147 9.53 -3.45 0.71
N HIS A 148 10.21 -2.65 1.53
CA HIS A 148 11.56 -2.23 1.23
C HIS A 148 12.53 -3.39 1.42
N GLU A 149 13.50 -3.50 0.52
CA GLU A 149 14.57 -4.47 0.69
C GLU A 149 15.45 -4.02 1.87
N PRO A 150 15.90 -4.95 2.71
CA PRO A 150 16.86 -4.59 3.76
C PRO A 150 18.13 -4.07 3.13
N ASP A 151 18.65 -2.99 3.66
CA ASP A 151 19.93 -2.40 3.25
C ASP A 151 21.09 -3.37 3.50
#